data_59cbf1f4b31df6cdb1852a3bcba11b27
#
_entry.id   59cbf1f4b31df6cdb1852a3bcba11b27
#
_cell.length_a   1.000
_cell.length_b   1.000
_cell.length_c   1.000
_cell.angle_alpha   90.00
_cell.angle_beta   90.00
_cell.angle_gamma   90.00
#
_symmetry.space_group_name_H-M   'P 1'
#
loop_
_entity.id
_entity.type
_entity.pdbx_description
1 polymer ?
#
loop_
_entity_poly.entity_id
_entity_poly.type
_entity_poly.pdbx_seq_one_letter_code
_entity_poly.pdbx_strand_id
1 'polypeptide(L)'
;MSFKNFEAFKKRLDKRLTTTAHSNAKKAVSRATMLVTGEAKSSIQAGGSGETVKKYNPSRTHTQSKPNNPPATDTGFLVSQITMTVDSKVDGSVVGQIISAAPYSKALEFGTVNMQPRPFMQPALMKNKKKIVQIFKNEGIIK
;
A
#
# COMPACT_ATOMS: atom_id res chain seq x y z
N MET A 1 -45.69 -20.22 13.91
CA MET A 1 -44.29 -19.83 14.28
C MET A 1 -44.35 -18.91 15.48
N SER A 2 -43.64 -19.26 16.54
CA SER A 2 -43.60 -18.42 17.75
C SER A 2 -42.72 -17.18 17.46
N PHE A 3 -43.20 -15.99 17.89
CA PHE A 3 -42.46 -14.72 17.77
C PHE A 3 -41.03 -14.78 18.37
N LYS A 4 -40.82 -15.62 19.39
CA LYS A 4 -39.49 -15.83 19.99
C LYS A 4 -38.45 -16.40 19.02
N ASN A 5 -38.89 -17.23 18.07
CA ASN A 5 -37.98 -17.79 17.05
C ASN A 5 -37.59 -16.78 15.95
N PHE A 6 -38.49 -15.82 15.67
CA PHE A 6 -38.21 -14.77 14.68
C PHE A 6 -37.17 -13.77 15.14
N GLU A 7 -37.24 -13.31 16.38
CA GLU A 7 -36.23 -12.40 16.95
C GLU A 7 -34.84 -13.06 17.05
N ALA A 8 -34.78 -14.34 17.46
CA ALA A 8 -33.55 -15.10 17.50
C ALA A 8 -32.96 -15.32 16.08
N PHE A 9 -33.82 -15.55 15.08
CA PHE A 9 -33.41 -15.67 13.68
C PHE A 9 -32.87 -14.34 13.17
N LYS A 10 -33.55 -13.23 13.38
CA LYS A 10 -33.13 -11.88 13.02
C LYS A 10 -31.76 -11.54 13.61
N LYS A 11 -31.57 -11.76 14.90
CA LYS A 11 -30.31 -11.54 15.60
C LYS A 11 -29.14 -12.37 15.01
N ARG A 12 -29.41 -13.63 14.63
CA ARG A 12 -28.41 -14.49 13.96
C ARG A 12 -28.08 -13.99 12.56
N LEU A 13 -29.09 -13.52 11.82
CA LEU A 13 -28.91 -12.98 10.49
C LEU A 13 -28.09 -11.69 10.52
N ASP A 14 -28.42 -10.75 11.42
CA ASP A 14 -27.69 -9.50 11.59
C ASP A 14 -26.24 -9.76 11.97
N LYS A 15 -25.98 -10.70 12.87
CA LYS A 15 -24.61 -11.10 13.25
C LYS A 15 -23.83 -11.68 12.05
N ARG A 16 -24.45 -12.51 11.22
CA ARG A 16 -23.82 -13.06 10.02
C ARG A 16 -23.52 -11.99 8.99
N LEU A 17 -24.47 -11.08 8.75
CA LEU A 17 -24.30 -9.98 7.79
C LEU A 17 -23.16 -9.04 8.21
N THR A 18 -23.10 -8.64 9.46
CA THR A 18 -22.03 -7.77 9.98
C THR A 18 -20.67 -8.47 9.94
N THR A 19 -20.59 -9.75 10.32
CA THR A 19 -19.35 -10.53 10.27
C THR A 19 -18.86 -10.70 8.84
N THR A 20 -19.77 -11.00 7.89
CA THR A 20 -19.43 -11.15 6.48
C THR A 20 -18.96 -9.82 5.86
N ALA A 21 -19.67 -8.73 6.13
CA ALA A 21 -19.31 -7.40 5.67
C ALA A 21 -17.92 -6.98 6.18
N HIS A 22 -17.63 -7.21 7.45
CA HIS A 22 -16.32 -6.93 8.04
C HIS A 22 -15.22 -7.79 7.42
N SER A 23 -15.46 -9.08 7.20
CA SER A 23 -14.54 -9.99 6.53
C SER A 23 -14.24 -9.53 5.11
N ASN A 24 -15.24 -9.13 4.34
CA ASN A 24 -15.07 -8.61 2.99
C ASN A 24 -14.29 -7.29 2.98
N ALA A 25 -14.59 -6.38 3.92
CA ALA A 25 -13.84 -5.15 4.10
C ALA A 25 -12.35 -5.43 4.36
N LYS A 26 -12.05 -6.35 5.26
CA LYS A 26 -10.67 -6.76 5.56
C LYS A 26 -9.96 -7.32 4.33
N LYS A 27 -10.62 -8.18 3.55
CA LYS A 27 -10.07 -8.72 2.30
C LYS A 27 -9.79 -7.63 1.28
N ALA A 28 -10.74 -6.71 1.07
CA ALA A 28 -10.58 -5.61 0.11
C ALA A 28 -9.42 -4.69 0.50
N VAL A 29 -9.36 -4.27 1.76
CA VAL A 29 -8.27 -3.42 2.27
C VAL A 29 -6.92 -4.13 2.16
N SER A 30 -6.84 -5.41 2.55
CA SER A 30 -5.62 -6.21 2.41
C SER A 30 -5.11 -6.26 0.97
N ARG A 31 -6.00 -6.57 0.02
CA ARG A 31 -5.66 -6.63 -1.41
C ARG A 31 -5.23 -5.28 -1.95
N ALA A 32 -5.94 -4.22 -1.59
CA ALA A 32 -5.60 -2.85 -1.99
C ALA A 32 -4.23 -2.41 -1.47
N THR A 33 -3.97 -2.66 -0.17
CA THR A 33 -2.70 -2.34 0.47
C THR A 33 -1.55 -3.12 -0.15
N MET A 34 -1.74 -4.43 -0.40
CA MET A 34 -0.75 -5.27 -1.06
C MET A 34 -0.43 -4.80 -2.49
N LEU A 35 -1.45 -4.41 -3.25
CA LEU A 35 -1.31 -3.90 -4.62
C LEU A 35 -0.44 -2.63 -4.65
N VAL A 36 -0.72 -1.66 -3.78
CA VAL A 36 0.04 -0.41 -3.72
C VAL A 36 1.47 -0.65 -3.20
N THR A 37 1.63 -1.50 -2.19
CA THR A 37 2.96 -1.87 -1.67
C THR A 37 3.81 -2.53 -2.75
N GLY A 38 3.22 -3.46 -3.51
CA GLY A 38 3.89 -4.13 -4.64
C GLY A 38 4.32 -3.14 -5.71
N GLU A 39 3.45 -2.20 -6.10
CA GLU A 39 3.76 -1.17 -7.08
C GLU A 39 4.88 -0.24 -6.61
N ALA A 40 4.84 0.22 -5.35
CA ALA A 40 5.89 1.04 -4.78
C ALA A 40 7.25 0.33 -4.80
N LYS A 41 7.30 -0.93 -4.38
CA LYS A 41 8.53 -1.75 -4.43
C LYS A 41 9.02 -1.97 -5.86
N SER A 42 8.13 -2.33 -6.78
CA SER A 42 8.46 -2.54 -8.19
C SER A 42 9.00 -1.30 -8.86
N SER A 43 8.44 -0.12 -8.57
CA SER A 43 8.90 1.14 -9.14
C SER A 43 10.35 1.48 -8.72
N ILE A 44 10.73 1.15 -7.49
CA ILE A 44 12.09 1.33 -6.98
C ILE A 44 13.04 0.29 -7.61
N GLN A 45 12.59 -0.96 -7.76
CA GLN A 45 13.38 -2.05 -8.33
C GLN A 45 13.56 -1.95 -9.84
N ALA A 46 12.67 -1.25 -10.56
CA ALA A 46 12.77 -1.04 -12.00
C ALA A 46 14.06 -0.30 -12.43
N GLY A 47 14.77 0.26 -11.47
CA GLY A 47 16.07 0.87 -11.69
C GLY A 47 16.03 2.37 -11.91
N GLY A 48 17.22 2.93 -12.08
CA GLY A 48 17.40 4.36 -12.26
C GLY A 48 17.05 4.83 -13.68
N SER A 49 16.66 6.07 -13.77
CA SER A 49 16.33 6.76 -15.01
C SER A 49 17.40 7.78 -15.43
N GLY A 50 18.45 7.94 -14.60
CA GLY A 50 19.53 8.91 -14.77
C GLY A 50 20.86 8.31 -15.22
N GLU A 51 21.94 8.94 -14.80
CA GLU A 51 23.30 8.53 -15.15
C GLU A 51 23.74 7.31 -14.35
N THR A 52 24.56 6.47 -15.00
CA THR A 52 25.21 5.33 -14.34
C THR A 52 26.55 5.78 -13.76
N VAL A 53 26.70 5.65 -12.46
CA VAL A 53 27.93 6.00 -11.74
C VAL A 53 28.61 4.75 -11.19
N LYS A 54 29.94 4.76 -11.20
CA LYS A 54 30.76 3.73 -10.58
C LYS A 54 30.99 4.07 -9.11
N LYS A 55 30.65 3.14 -8.23
CA LYS A 55 31.00 3.20 -6.81
C LYS A 55 32.19 2.30 -6.53
N TYR A 56 33.09 2.73 -5.68
CA TYR A 56 34.38 2.04 -5.48
C TYR A 56 34.46 1.23 -4.17
N ASN A 57 33.54 1.46 -3.26
CA ASN A 57 33.52 0.71 -2.00
C ASN A 57 32.09 0.35 -1.57
N PRO A 58 31.63 -0.87 -1.81
CA PRO A 58 32.17 -1.88 -2.72
C PRO A 58 32.10 -1.46 -4.19
N SER A 59 32.99 -2.01 -5.04
CA SER A 59 33.00 -1.69 -6.47
C SER A 59 31.73 -2.21 -7.13
N ARG A 60 30.90 -1.29 -7.60
CA ARG A 60 29.64 -1.58 -8.30
C ARG A 60 29.21 -0.41 -9.18
N THR A 61 28.38 -0.69 -10.15
CA THR A 61 27.69 0.36 -10.92
C THR A 61 26.30 0.61 -10.35
N HIS A 62 25.89 1.86 -10.29
CA HIS A 62 24.57 2.27 -9.87
C HIS A 62 24.02 3.32 -10.83
N THR A 63 22.81 3.08 -11.35
CA THR A 63 22.10 4.06 -12.18
C THR A 63 21.23 4.91 -11.26
N GLN A 64 21.50 6.20 -11.20
CA GLN A 64 20.78 7.15 -10.37
C GLN A 64 19.36 7.37 -10.90
N SER A 65 18.44 7.82 -10.04
CA SER A 65 17.13 8.29 -10.46
C SER A 65 17.18 9.78 -10.82
N LYS A 66 16.45 10.16 -11.86
CA LYS A 66 16.18 11.58 -12.18
C LYS A 66 15.17 12.16 -11.19
N PRO A 67 15.14 13.49 -11.02
CA PRO A 67 14.06 14.18 -10.31
C PRO A 67 12.68 13.77 -10.82
N ASN A 68 11.71 13.74 -9.94
CA ASN A 68 10.31 13.36 -10.21
C ASN A 68 10.10 11.91 -10.70
N ASN A 69 11.15 11.08 -10.71
CA ASN A 69 11.06 9.65 -10.95
C ASN A 69 11.28 8.87 -9.64
N PRO A 70 10.78 7.64 -9.53
CA PRO A 70 11.03 6.79 -8.36
C PRO A 70 12.53 6.64 -8.09
N PRO A 71 12.93 6.53 -6.82
CA PRO A 71 14.33 6.35 -6.46
C PRO A 71 14.84 5.00 -7.01
N ALA A 72 16.06 4.99 -7.50
CA ALA A 72 16.71 3.75 -7.91
C ALA A 72 17.20 2.96 -6.70
N THR A 73 17.00 1.65 -6.72
CA THR A 73 17.58 0.79 -5.70
C THR A 73 19.08 0.67 -5.87
N ASP A 74 19.80 0.77 -4.75
CA ASP A 74 21.26 0.55 -4.70
C ASP A 74 21.58 -0.73 -3.91
N THR A 75 21.17 -0.76 -2.64
CA THR A 75 21.38 -1.90 -1.73
C THR A 75 20.12 -2.71 -1.45
N GLY A 76 18.98 -2.27 -1.96
CA GLY A 76 17.67 -2.85 -1.62
C GLY A 76 17.13 -2.40 -0.26
N PHE A 77 17.86 -1.60 0.50
CA PHE A 77 17.45 -1.19 1.86
C PHE A 77 16.10 -0.47 1.86
N LEU A 78 15.88 0.50 0.97
CA LEU A 78 14.59 1.21 0.89
C LEU A 78 13.43 0.25 0.65
N VAL A 79 13.60 -0.69 -0.29
CA VAL A 79 12.56 -1.69 -0.63
C VAL A 79 12.26 -2.61 0.57
N SER A 80 13.28 -3.01 1.31
CA SER A 80 13.13 -3.86 2.50
C SER A 80 12.40 -3.14 3.64
N GLN A 81 12.53 -1.81 3.73
CA GLN A 81 11.89 -1.00 4.77
C GLN A 81 10.44 -0.61 4.46
N ILE A 82 9.93 -0.94 3.29
CA ILE A 82 8.50 -0.74 2.97
C ILE A 82 7.70 -1.93 3.49
N THR A 83 6.86 -1.68 4.46
CA THR A 83 5.98 -2.65 5.11
C THR A 83 4.52 -2.24 4.98
N MET A 84 3.61 -3.18 5.19
CA MET A 84 2.18 -2.90 5.25
C MET A 84 1.55 -3.53 6.48
N THR A 85 0.53 -2.88 7.03
CA THR A 85 -0.33 -3.41 8.08
C THR A 85 -1.79 -3.27 7.71
N VAL A 86 -2.63 -4.16 8.22
CA VAL A 86 -4.09 -4.10 8.07
C VAL A 86 -4.72 -4.36 9.41
N ASP A 87 -5.28 -3.33 9.99
CA ASP A 87 -5.83 -3.33 11.33
C ASP A 87 -7.34 -3.16 11.32
N SER A 88 -8.01 -3.89 12.20
CA SER A 88 -9.44 -3.72 12.46
C SER A 88 -9.60 -2.94 13.76
N LYS A 89 -10.27 -1.80 13.69
CA LYS A 89 -10.53 -0.95 14.86
C LYS A 89 -11.76 -1.43 15.63
N VAL A 90 -11.89 -0.97 16.85
CA VAL A 90 -13.01 -1.28 17.74
C VAL A 90 -14.36 -0.82 17.18
N ASP A 91 -14.38 0.27 16.41
CA ASP A 91 -15.55 0.80 15.72
C ASP A 91 -15.99 -0.03 14.50
N GLY A 92 -15.30 -1.14 14.22
CA GLY A 92 -15.56 -2.00 13.06
C GLY A 92 -14.94 -1.52 11.76
N SER A 93 -14.25 -0.40 11.74
CA SER A 93 -13.52 0.06 10.55
C SER A 93 -12.26 -0.77 10.32
N VAL A 94 -11.86 -0.91 9.05
CA VAL A 94 -10.62 -1.59 8.66
C VAL A 94 -9.70 -0.58 8.00
N VAL A 95 -8.48 -0.49 8.51
CA VAL A 95 -7.47 0.46 8.04
C VAL A 95 -6.26 -0.30 7.50
N GLY A 96 -5.90 -0.04 6.24
CA GLY A 96 -4.65 -0.49 5.66
C GLY A 96 -3.63 0.64 5.69
N GLN A 97 -2.43 0.36 6.15
CA GLN A 97 -1.32 1.31 6.20
C GLN A 97 -0.12 0.76 5.43
N ILE A 98 0.56 1.64 4.71
CA ILE A 98 1.83 1.35 4.06
C ILE A 98 2.86 2.31 4.65
N ILE A 99 3.93 1.75 5.19
CA ILE A 99 4.93 2.49 5.96
C ILE A 99 6.29 2.23 5.31
N SER A 100 7.06 3.29 5.11
CA SER A 100 8.48 3.21 4.81
C SER A 100 9.28 3.63 6.03
N ALA A 101 9.99 2.68 6.63
CA ALA A 101 10.78 2.91 7.84
C ALA A 101 12.21 3.42 7.53
N ALA A 102 12.59 3.57 6.27
CA ALA A 102 13.89 4.13 5.91
C ALA A 102 13.97 5.61 6.34
N PRO A 103 15.02 6.03 7.07
CA PRO A 103 15.13 7.39 7.62
C PRO A 103 15.04 8.50 6.58
N TYR A 104 15.50 8.20 5.35
CA TYR A 104 15.52 9.13 4.23
C TYR A 104 14.30 9.07 3.31
N SER A 105 13.33 8.18 3.58
CA SER A 105 12.17 7.97 2.70
C SER A 105 11.30 9.23 2.55
N LYS A 106 11.13 10.00 3.63
CA LYS A 106 10.42 11.28 3.61
C LYS A 106 11.11 12.30 2.69
N ALA A 107 12.45 12.38 2.77
CA ALA A 107 13.23 13.26 1.90
C ALA A 107 13.13 12.85 0.44
N LEU A 108 13.08 11.55 0.14
CA LEU A 108 12.85 11.08 -1.23
C LEU A 108 11.46 11.42 -1.74
N GLU A 109 10.42 11.18 -0.95
CA GLU A 109 9.03 11.41 -1.38
C GLU A 109 8.73 12.88 -1.63
N PHE A 110 9.15 13.77 -0.73
CA PHE A 110 8.80 15.19 -0.76
C PHE A 110 9.93 16.13 -1.20
N GLY A 111 11.15 15.61 -1.33
CA GLY A 111 12.35 16.43 -1.57
C GLY A 111 12.84 17.13 -0.32
N THR A 112 13.90 17.88 -0.47
CA THR A 112 14.49 18.77 0.53
C THR A 112 14.91 20.08 -0.13
N VAL A 113 15.42 21.04 0.64
CA VAL A 113 15.93 22.31 0.09
C VAL A 113 17.00 22.08 -1.00
N ASN A 114 17.79 21.01 -0.87
CA ASN A 114 18.91 20.70 -1.77
C ASN A 114 18.64 19.50 -2.71
N MET A 115 17.47 18.87 -2.63
CA MET A 115 17.17 17.68 -3.40
C MET A 115 15.73 17.71 -3.92
N GLN A 116 15.59 17.61 -5.22
CA GLN A 116 14.31 17.48 -5.89
C GLN A 116 13.61 16.16 -5.47
N PRO A 117 12.27 16.14 -5.36
CA PRO A 117 11.53 14.95 -4.94
C PRO A 117 11.71 13.78 -5.92
N ARG A 118 11.70 12.58 -5.37
CA ARG A 118 11.71 11.30 -6.09
C ARG A 118 10.61 10.42 -5.52
N PRO A 119 9.33 10.75 -5.83
CA PRO A 119 8.18 10.11 -5.20
C PRO A 119 8.03 8.66 -5.65
N PHE A 120 7.64 7.77 -4.75
CA PHE A 120 7.40 6.35 -5.01
C PHE A 120 6.11 5.83 -4.38
N MET A 121 5.67 6.39 -3.25
CA MET A 121 4.44 5.98 -2.56
C MET A 121 3.21 6.62 -3.20
N GLN A 122 3.22 7.94 -3.40
CA GLN A 122 2.10 8.67 -4.00
C GLN A 122 1.81 8.21 -5.43
N PRO A 123 2.81 8.09 -6.34
CA PRO A 123 2.55 7.57 -7.69
C PRO A 123 2.02 6.13 -7.68
N ALA A 124 2.51 5.27 -6.78
CA ALA A 124 2.03 3.90 -6.65
C ALA A 124 0.53 3.86 -6.27
N LEU A 125 0.10 4.72 -5.35
CA LEU A 125 -1.31 4.86 -4.98
C LEU A 125 -2.15 5.38 -6.15
N MET A 126 -1.72 6.46 -6.78
CA MET A 126 -2.47 7.12 -7.87
C MET A 126 -2.63 6.21 -9.08
N LYS A 127 -1.59 5.50 -9.48
CA LYS A 127 -1.61 4.54 -10.58
C LYS A 127 -2.62 3.39 -10.34
N ASN A 128 -2.77 2.98 -9.09
CA ASN A 128 -3.65 1.87 -8.74
C ASN A 128 -5.05 2.29 -8.26
N LYS A 129 -5.36 3.58 -8.22
CA LYS A 129 -6.67 4.09 -7.72
C LYS A 129 -7.87 3.39 -8.36
N LYS A 130 -7.88 3.22 -9.69
CA LYS A 130 -8.98 2.52 -10.40
C LYS A 130 -9.08 1.04 -10.01
N LYS A 131 -7.94 0.36 -9.87
CA LYS A 131 -7.89 -1.05 -9.44
C LYS A 131 -8.36 -1.22 -8.00
N ILE A 132 -8.00 -0.28 -7.11
CA ILE A 132 -8.47 -0.27 -5.73
C ILE A 132 -10.01 -0.18 -5.69
N VAL A 133 -10.60 0.78 -6.42
CA VAL A 133 -12.06 0.89 -6.51
C VAL A 133 -12.69 -0.40 -7.03
N GLN A 134 -12.09 -1.04 -8.02
CA GLN A 134 -12.57 -2.31 -8.56
C GLN A 134 -12.49 -3.44 -7.52
N ILE A 135 -11.44 -3.50 -6.71
CA ILE A 135 -11.33 -4.47 -5.61
C ILE A 135 -12.48 -4.28 -4.61
N PHE A 136 -12.78 -3.04 -4.22
CA PHE A 136 -13.88 -2.74 -3.29
C PHE A 136 -15.25 -3.09 -3.88
N LYS A 137 -15.46 -2.88 -5.19
CA LYS A 137 -16.68 -3.32 -5.89
C LYS A 137 -16.80 -4.84 -5.89
N ASN A 138 -15.74 -5.56 -6.22
CA ASN A 138 -15.74 -7.02 -6.30
C ASN A 138 -16.03 -7.69 -4.95
N GLU A 139 -15.62 -7.07 -3.84
CA GLU A 139 -15.93 -7.55 -2.49
C GLU A 139 -17.30 -7.03 -1.97
N GLY A 140 -18.07 -6.32 -2.80
CA GLY A 140 -19.42 -5.86 -2.48
C GLY A 140 -19.50 -4.76 -1.43
N ILE A 141 -18.42 -3.96 -1.27
CA ILE A 141 -18.34 -2.88 -0.28
C ILE A 141 -18.91 -1.58 -0.84
N ILE A 142 -18.67 -1.32 -2.13
CA ILE A 142 -19.19 -0.16 -2.86
C ILE A 142 -19.91 -0.62 -4.13
N LYS A 143 -20.91 0.15 -4.55
CA LYS A 143 -21.66 -0.08 -5.81
C LYS A 143 -20.98 0.57 -7.00
#